data_1daad21e1fe115b24ff012b88051d242
#
_entry.id   1daad21e1fe115b24ff012b88051d242
#
_cell.length_a   1.000
_cell.length_b   1.000
_cell.length_c   1.000
_cell.angle_alpha   90.00
_cell.angle_beta   90.00
_cell.angle_gamma   90.00
#
_symmetry.space_group_name_H-M   'P 1'
#
loop_
_entity.id
_entity.type
_entity.pdbx_description
1 polymer ?
#
loop_
_entity_poly.entity_id
_entity_poly.type
_entity_poly.pdbx_seq_one_letter_code
_entity_poly.pdbx_strand_id
1 'polypeptide(L)'
;MAGFNQESSYQETMEALSYGQAVIEVPSLGSGTSTLKATDKYNEFSVRGGFFRVNYNYQDKYLLEVNGRYDGSSKFPKESRYGFFPSVSAGWNIAQEKFMESTQNWLGSLKLRASYGMIGNQNVPAYSFIPTMAVNNKYNGWISNGNYVTAITSIPSLVSRNFTWEKVGTLDIGIDFSMFSNRFTGTFDWYQRNTNGMLAPGVQLPAVVGADAPYQNTADMRTRGWELSFNWRDQIGKVSYRVGFNLSDSKSKIVKYDSNSSYILSSQKTNALTGGTYTFWEFYKGKELGEIWGYETDGYYTVDDFVDTSSWKLKDGVPSIDGYNPRPGDVKFKNLMDDERGTNMISSGNNTLNNPGDRKVIGNETPRYLYGINLGLNYKGFDLSAFLQGTGKRDKWIANTLTFPLYSDFKFIPLYKGLGDYWQPVDAANGDYTAVNPNAEFPRIYGNYGNQGSNYRQSDKYLSDASYLRIKNVTLSYTFPKAWITKISLSQLRAFVSVENLATLSSLPKGIDPETLKWDYPAFRTVSFGLNLTL
;
A
#
# COMPACT_ATOMS: atom_id res chain seq x y z
N MET A 1 14.49 -31.95 16.76
CA MET A 1 13.04 -32.09 16.57
C MET A 1 12.77 -32.40 15.11
N ALA A 2 11.86 -33.35 14.84
CA ALA A 2 11.36 -33.60 13.49
C ALA A 2 9.84 -33.82 13.58
N GLY A 3 9.11 -33.51 12.52
CA GLY A 3 7.67 -33.65 12.51
C GLY A 3 7.11 -33.68 11.10
N PHE A 4 5.83 -34.02 11.05
CA PHE A 4 5.02 -34.06 9.84
C PHE A 4 3.69 -33.35 10.12
N ASN A 5 3.18 -32.63 9.15
CA ASN A 5 1.84 -32.05 9.19
C ASN A 5 1.09 -32.29 7.88
N GLN A 6 -0.20 -32.40 8.00
CA GLN A 6 -1.11 -32.45 6.85
C GLN A 6 -2.37 -31.66 7.20
N GLU A 7 -2.82 -30.86 6.24
CA GLU A 7 -4.04 -30.06 6.32
C GLU A 7 -4.85 -30.28 5.06
N SER A 8 -6.16 -30.36 5.20
CA SER A 8 -7.12 -30.34 4.10
C SER A 8 -8.18 -29.31 4.41
N SER A 9 -8.45 -28.42 3.48
CA SER A 9 -9.45 -27.37 3.58
C SER A 9 -10.51 -27.56 2.51
N TYR A 10 -11.77 -27.58 2.92
CA TYR A 10 -12.94 -27.57 2.06
C TYR A 10 -13.81 -26.39 2.44
N GLN A 11 -14.16 -25.58 1.47
CA GLN A 11 -15.02 -24.44 1.65
C GLN A 11 -16.13 -24.46 0.60
N GLU A 12 -17.35 -24.46 1.06
CA GLU A 12 -18.54 -24.28 0.25
C GLU A 12 -19.15 -22.90 0.55
N THR A 13 -19.46 -22.15 -0.48
CA THR A 13 -20.16 -20.87 -0.37
C THR A 13 -21.43 -20.96 -1.19
N MET A 14 -22.57 -20.76 -0.55
CA MET A 14 -23.87 -20.66 -1.21
C MET A 14 -24.37 -19.22 -1.05
N GLU A 15 -24.77 -18.62 -2.14
CA GLU A 15 -25.41 -17.31 -2.17
C GLU A 15 -26.80 -17.44 -2.80
N ALA A 16 -27.80 -16.93 -2.09
CA ALA A 16 -29.16 -16.85 -2.60
C ALA A 16 -29.65 -15.41 -2.50
N LEU A 17 -30.18 -14.86 -3.59
CA LEU A 17 -30.72 -13.51 -3.70
C LEU A 17 -32.17 -13.57 -4.13
N SER A 18 -33.02 -12.81 -3.44
CA SER A 18 -34.42 -12.62 -3.76
C SER A 18 -34.72 -11.12 -3.88
N TYR A 19 -35.28 -10.72 -4.99
CA TYR A 19 -35.61 -9.32 -5.28
C TYR A 19 -37.11 -9.06 -5.17
N GLY A 20 -37.49 -7.80 -4.96
CA GLY A 20 -38.88 -7.37 -4.91
C GLY A 20 -39.58 -7.90 -3.66
N GLN A 21 -39.03 -7.61 -2.48
CA GLN A 21 -39.64 -8.02 -1.21
C GLN A 21 -41.03 -7.42 -1.06
N ALA A 22 -42.06 -8.26 -0.82
CA ALA A 22 -43.44 -7.82 -0.63
C ALA A 22 -43.61 -7.05 0.70
N VAL A 23 -42.80 -7.36 1.71
CA VAL A 23 -42.80 -6.70 3.03
C VAL A 23 -41.39 -6.35 3.37
N ILE A 24 -41.06 -5.04 3.41
CA ILE A 24 -39.69 -4.55 3.63
C ILE A 24 -39.27 -4.75 5.10
N GLU A 25 -40.21 -4.67 6.03
CA GLU A 25 -39.98 -4.79 7.47
C GLU A 25 -39.61 -6.22 7.89
N VAL A 26 -39.96 -7.21 7.08
CA VAL A 26 -39.66 -8.64 7.35
C VAL A 26 -39.09 -9.27 6.08
N PRO A 27 -37.83 -8.97 5.72
CA PRO A 27 -37.22 -9.50 4.51
C PRO A 27 -37.01 -11.02 4.64
N SER A 28 -37.44 -11.76 3.61
CA SER A 28 -37.28 -13.21 3.54
C SER A 28 -36.98 -13.64 2.11
N LEU A 29 -36.13 -14.65 1.92
CA LEU A 29 -35.87 -15.20 0.59
C LEU A 29 -37.14 -15.70 -0.10
N GLY A 30 -38.11 -16.23 0.67
CA GLY A 30 -39.39 -16.74 0.15
C GLY A 30 -40.42 -15.65 -0.17
N SER A 31 -40.25 -14.40 0.27
CA SER A 31 -41.22 -13.31 0.06
C SER A 31 -40.89 -12.43 -1.14
N GLY A 32 -39.85 -12.74 -1.89
CA GLY A 32 -39.51 -12.01 -3.11
C GLY A 32 -40.47 -12.30 -4.25
N THR A 33 -40.89 -11.25 -4.94
CA THR A 33 -41.86 -11.31 -6.06
C THR A 33 -41.16 -11.30 -7.43
N SER A 34 -39.85 -11.13 -7.48
CA SER A 34 -39.08 -11.15 -8.71
C SER A 34 -37.92 -12.16 -8.64
N THR A 35 -37.02 -12.12 -9.61
CA THR A 35 -35.98 -13.13 -9.87
C THR A 35 -35.29 -13.67 -8.62
N LEU A 36 -35.36 -14.97 -8.42
CA LEU A 36 -34.52 -15.71 -7.49
C LEU A 36 -33.19 -16.06 -8.19
N LYS A 37 -32.07 -15.77 -7.54
CA LYS A 37 -30.74 -16.17 -8.00
C LYS A 37 -30.09 -16.99 -6.92
N ALA A 38 -29.65 -18.20 -7.25
CA ALA A 38 -28.82 -19.03 -6.40
C ALA A 38 -27.51 -19.35 -7.11
N THR A 39 -26.41 -19.27 -6.40
CA THR A 39 -25.08 -19.68 -6.88
C THR A 39 -24.38 -20.43 -5.78
N ASP A 40 -23.60 -21.42 -6.16
CA ASP A 40 -22.72 -22.15 -5.28
C ASP A 40 -21.28 -22.11 -5.79
N LYS A 41 -20.34 -22.21 -4.87
CA LYS A 41 -18.92 -22.18 -5.17
C LYS A 41 -18.18 -23.08 -4.19
N TYR A 42 -17.33 -23.93 -4.73
CA TYR A 42 -16.49 -24.85 -3.98
C TYR A 42 -15.03 -24.43 -4.09
N ASN A 43 -14.30 -24.51 -2.99
CA ASN A 43 -12.87 -24.29 -2.94
C ASN A 43 -12.23 -25.34 -2.03
N GLU A 44 -11.34 -26.15 -2.58
CA GLU A 44 -10.67 -27.20 -1.85
C GLU A 44 -9.17 -27.16 -2.11
N PHE A 45 -8.38 -27.34 -1.07
CA PHE A 45 -6.94 -27.55 -1.19
C PHE A 45 -6.41 -28.39 -0.05
N SER A 46 -5.27 -29.02 -0.27
CA SER A 46 -4.55 -29.80 0.74
C SER A 46 -3.08 -29.43 0.74
N VAL A 47 -2.49 -29.40 1.93
CA VAL A 47 -1.06 -29.16 2.16
C VAL A 47 -0.52 -30.27 3.04
N ARG A 48 0.69 -30.75 2.75
CA ARG A 48 1.40 -31.66 3.62
C ARG A 48 2.89 -31.33 3.63
N GLY A 49 3.54 -31.54 4.78
CA GLY A 49 4.95 -31.24 4.88
C GLY A 49 5.65 -32.01 5.98
N GLY A 50 6.92 -32.31 5.73
CA GLY A 50 7.85 -32.80 6.73
C GLY A 50 8.81 -31.69 7.12
N PHE A 51 9.20 -31.62 8.39
CA PHE A 51 10.12 -30.61 8.87
C PHE A 51 11.08 -31.15 9.91
N PHE A 52 12.24 -30.51 10.01
CA PHE A 52 13.19 -30.76 11.07
C PHE A 52 13.78 -29.44 11.60
N ARG A 53 14.27 -29.50 12.84
CA ARG A 53 14.96 -28.41 13.52
C ARG A 53 16.10 -28.97 14.38
N VAL A 54 17.28 -28.39 14.25
CA VAL A 54 18.46 -28.68 15.05
C VAL A 54 18.94 -27.38 15.67
N ASN A 55 19.04 -27.35 17.00
CA ASN A 55 19.60 -26.25 17.76
C ASN A 55 20.89 -26.71 18.44
N TYR A 56 21.90 -25.86 18.36
CA TYR A 56 23.16 -26.05 19.03
C TYR A 56 23.49 -24.78 19.82
N ASN A 57 23.84 -24.98 21.10
CA ASN A 57 24.27 -23.90 21.98
C ASN A 57 25.57 -24.35 22.64
N TYR A 58 26.62 -23.56 22.48
CA TYR A 58 27.90 -23.79 23.12
C TYR A 58 28.20 -22.66 24.12
N GLN A 59 28.14 -22.99 25.42
CA GLN A 59 28.43 -22.09 26.54
C GLN A 59 27.67 -20.75 26.50
N ASP A 60 26.48 -20.72 25.94
CA ASP A 60 25.69 -19.49 25.70
C ASP A 60 26.43 -18.41 24.89
N LYS A 61 27.59 -18.76 24.31
CA LYS A 61 28.41 -17.88 23.47
C LYS A 61 28.07 -18.01 22.00
N TYR A 62 28.01 -19.24 21.51
CA TYR A 62 27.79 -19.54 20.11
C TYR A 62 26.49 -20.32 19.97
N LEU A 63 25.58 -19.73 19.22
CA LEU A 63 24.25 -20.27 18.97
C LEU A 63 24.12 -20.60 17.48
N LEU A 64 23.66 -21.79 17.17
CA LEU A 64 23.37 -22.21 15.79
C LEU A 64 22.04 -22.92 15.74
N GLU A 65 21.21 -22.52 14.77
CA GLU A 65 19.96 -23.20 14.47
C GLU A 65 19.87 -23.53 12.99
N VAL A 66 19.49 -24.76 12.67
CA VAL A 66 19.24 -25.20 11.30
C VAL A 66 17.85 -25.80 11.24
N ASN A 67 17.04 -25.30 10.33
CA ASN A 67 15.69 -25.78 10.06
C ASN A 67 15.56 -26.18 8.59
N GLY A 68 14.66 -27.11 8.31
CA GLY A 68 14.28 -27.43 6.95
C GLY A 68 12.83 -27.90 6.90
N ARG A 69 12.13 -27.47 5.85
CA ARG A 69 10.77 -27.93 5.54
C ARG A 69 10.68 -28.40 4.10
N TYR A 70 10.03 -29.52 3.89
CA TYR A 70 9.69 -30.04 2.58
C TYR A 70 8.16 -30.10 2.48
N ASP A 71 7.58 -29.11 1.82
CA ASP A 71 6.14 -28.87 1.76
C ASP A 71 5.60 -29.12 0.36
N GLY A 72 4.41 -29.71 0.28
CA GLY A 72 3.65 -29.93 -0.95
C GLY A 72 2.24 -29.37 -0.84
N SER A 73 1.78 -28.70 -1.92
CA SER A 73 0.44 -28.12 -2.00
C SER A 73 -0.30 -28.58 -3.24
N SER A 74 -1.59 -28.95 -3.09
CA SER A 74 -2.46 -29.30 -4.21
C SER A 74 -2.80 -28.13 -5.14
N LYS A 75 -2.45 -26.90 -4.75
CA LYS A 75 -2.66 -25.71 -5.58
C LYS A 75 -1.71 -25.63 -6.78
N PHE A 76 -0.71 -26.50 -6.85
CA PHE A 76 0.28 -26.56 -7.92
C PHE A 76 0.19 -27.87 -8.70
N PRO A 77 0.62 -27.89 -9.99
CA PRO A 77 0.72 -29.09 -10.79
C PRO A 77 1.56 -30.17 -10.10
N LYS A 78 1.31 -31.43 -10.44
CA LYS A 78 1.95 -32.60 -9.79
C LYS A 78 3.47 -32.53 -9.82
N GLU A 79 4.04 -32.05 -10.91
CA GLU A 79 5.49 -31.96 -11.18
C GLU A 79 6.18 -30.86 -10.36
N SER A 80 5.45 -29.79 -9.99
CA SER A 80 5.98 -28.62 -9.29
C SER A 80 5.34 -28.37 -7.90
N ARG A 81 4.67 -29.41 -7.39
CA ARG A 81 3.88 -29.34 -6.15
C ARG A 81 4.72 -29.19 -4.90
N TYR A 82 5.93 -29.76 -4.88
CA TYR A 82 6.78 -29.80 -3.70
C TYR A 82 7.91 -28.78 -3.76
N GLY A 83 8.21 -28.17 -2.60
CA GLY A 83 9.32 -27.26 -2.40
C GLY A 83 10.10 -27.57 -1.12
N PHE A 84 11.43 -27.36 -1.16
CA PHE A 84 12.28 -27.42 0.03
C PHE A 84 12.65 -26.00 0.47
N PHE A 85 12.44 -25.71 1.76
CA PHE A 85 12.61 -24.39 2.36
C PHE A 85 13.54 -24.49 3.58
N PRO A 86 14.85 -24.35 3.37
CA PRO A 86 15.83 -24.35 4.44
C PRO A 86 15.92 -23.01 5.15
N SER A 87 16.41 -23.03 6.39
CA SER A 87 16.77 -21.85 7.15
C SER A 87 17.92 -22.15 8.09
N VAL A 88 18.84 -21.21 8.22
CA VAL A 88 19.97 -21.27 9.14
C VAL A 88 20.11 -19.94 9.87
N SER A 89 20.38 -19.98 11.16
CA SER A 89 20.71 -18.78 11.94
C SER A 89 21.88 -19.05 12.86
N ALA A 90 22.73 -18.04 13.03
CA ALA A 90 23.87 -18.05 13.93
C ALA A 90 23.81 -16.81 14.84
N GLY A 91 24.23 -17.00 16.09
CA GLY A 91 24.33 -15.95 17.08
C GLY A 91 25.65 -16.05 17.85
N TRP A 92 26.28 -14.90 18.07
CA TRP A 92 27.46 -14.78 18.87
C TRP A 92 27.23 -13.79 20.01
N ASN A 93 27.22 -14.29 21.24
CA ASN A 93 27.15 -13.48 22.44
C ASN A 93 28.51 -12.93 22.81
N ILE A 94 28.92 -11.84 22.19
CA ILE A 94 30.25 -11.23 22.32
C ILE A 94 30.53 -10.84 23.79
N ALA A 95 29.52 -10.32 24.49
CA ALA A 95 29.68 -9.93 25.90
C ALA A 95 30.05 -11.08 26.83
N GLN A 96 29.88 -12.35 26.41
CA GLN A 96 30.28 -13.53 27.18
C GLN A 96 31.75 -13.94 26.95
N GLU A 97 32.45 -13.24 26.06
CA GLU A 97 33.83 -13.54 25.76
C GLU A 97 34.78 -12.97 26.84
N LYS A 98 35.90 -13.70 27.10
CA LYS A 98 36.89 -13.30 28.11
C LYS A 98 37.46 -11.91 27.85
N PHE A 99 37.66 -11.53 26.59
CA PHE A 99 38.19 -10.21 26.24
C PHE A 99 37.21 -9.06 26.53
N MET A 100 35.93 -9.37 26.81
CA MET A 100 34.91 -8.41 27.18
C MET A 100 34.66 -8.29 28.68
N GLU A 101 35.38 -9.04 29.53
CA GLU A 101 35.20 -9.01 30.99
C GLU A 101 35.32 -7.59 31.57
N SER A 102 36.24 -6.78 31.05
CA SER A 102 36.40 -5.37 31.48
C SER A 102 35.19 -4.47 31.20
N THR A 103 34.32 -4.86 30.30
CA THR A 103 33.14 -4.06 29.90
C THR A 103 31.88 -4.41 30.69
N GLN A 104 31.87 -5.49 31.46
CA GLN A 104 30.68 -6.01 32.16
C GLN A 104 30.04 -5.02 33.14
N ASN A 105 30.79 -4.02 33.61
CA ASN A 105 30.28 -2.98 34.51
C ASN A 105 29.22 -2.11 33.86
N TRP A 106 29.24 -1.94 32.53
CA TRP A 106 28.32 -1.11 31.79
C TRP A 106 27.61 -1.82 30.64
N LEU A 107 28.21 -2.85 30.03
CA LEU A 107 27.67 -3.65 28.94
C LEU A 107 27.13 -4.97 29.50
N GLY A 108 25.80 -5.09 29.60
CA GLY A 108 25.14 -6.30 30.11
C GLY A 108 25.04 -7.42 29.06
N SER A 109 24.77 -7.06 27.80
CA SER A 109 24.76 -7.99 26.68
C SER A 109 25.17 -7.30 25.38
N LEU A 110 25.83 -8.06 24.52
CA LEU A 110 26.11 -7.69 23.14
C LEU A 110 26.06 -8.96 22.32
N LYS A 111 25.06 -9.08 21.45
CA LYS A 111 24.86 -10.25 20.60
C LYS A 111 24.82 -9.83 19.14
N LEU A 112 25.70 -10.43 18.36
CA LEU A 112 25.64 -10.37 16.89
C LEU A 112 24.87 -11.58 16.39
N ARG A 113 23.98 -11.39 15.42
CA ARG A 113 23.20 -12.46 14.82
C ARG A 113 23.14 -12.31 13.31
N ALA A 114 23.10 -13.46 12.64
CA ALA A 114 22.86 -13.51 11.20
C ALA A 114 21.94 -14.69 10.90
N SER A 115 21.03 -14.51 9.97
CA SER A 115 20.16 -15.59 9.52
C SER A 115 19.93 -15.52 8.01
N TYR A 116 19.76 -16.69 7.42
CA TYR A 116 19.26 -16.84 6.07
C TYR A 116 18.17 -17.90 6.06
N GLY A 117 16.99 -17.55 5.58
CA GLY A 117 15.86 -18.46 5.52
C GLY A 117 15.09 -18.34 4.22
N MET A 118 14.54 -19.46 3.77
CA MET A 118 13.64 -19.52 2.62
C MET A 118 12.25 -19.95 3.06
N ILE A 119 11.21 -19.30 2.53
CA ILE A 119 9.83 -19.71 2.66
C ILE A 119 9.17 -19.79 1.28
N GLY A 120 8.22 -20.71 1.12
CA GLY A 120 7.38 -20.82 -0.07
C GLY A 120 6.05 -20.10 0.14
N ASN A 121 5.67 -19.29 -0.82
CA ASN A 121 4.35 -18.68 -0.86
C ASN A 121 3.45 -19.48 -1.82
N GLN A 122 2.29 -19.93 -1.30
CA GLN A 122 1.23 -20.61 -2.05
C GLN A 122 -0.07 -19.79 -2.11
N ASN A 123 0.02 -18.49 -1.92
CA ASN A 123 -1.15 -17.62 -1.93
C ASN A 123 -1.67 -17.40 -3.37
N VAL A 124 -2.14 -18.49 -3.95
CA VAL A 124 -2.77 -18.55 -5.27
C VAL A 124 -4.15 -19.17 -5.12
N PRO A 125 -5.12 -18.82 -5.97
CA PRO A 125 -6.41 -19.50 -5.98
C PRO A 125 -6.22 -21.01 -6.27
N ALA A 126 -7.05 -21.86 -5.65
CA ALA A 126 -7.07 -23.26 -6.01
C ALA A 126 -7.46 -23.43 -7.50
N TYR A 127 -6.99 -24.48 -8.11
CA TYR A 127 -7.27 -24.85 -9.52
C TYR A 127 -6.70 -23.90 -10.58
N SER A 128 -5.88 -22.89 -10.24
CA SER A 128 -5.31 -21.91 -11.18
C SER A 128 -4.44 -22.52 -12.29
N PHE A 129 -4.02 -23.77 -12.13
CA PHE A 129 -3.25 -24.51 -13.13
C PHE A 129 -4.12 -25.41 -14.04
N ILE A 130 -5.45 -25.40 -13.86
CA ILE A 130 -6.39 -26.19 -14.65
C ILE A 130 -7.05 -25.27 -15.69
N PRO A 131 -6.96 -25.57 -16.99
CA PRO A 131 -7.67 -24.79 -18.01
C PRO A 131 -9.19 -24.87 -17.77
N THR A 132 -9.85 -23.74 -17.70
CA THR A 132 -11.30 -23.65 -17.52
C THR A 132 -11.95 -22.92 -18.68
N MET A 133 -13.19 -23.26 -18.99
CA MET A 133 -14.01 -22.56 -19.95
C MET A 133 -15.18 -21.89 -19.22
N ALA A 134 -15.33 -20.59 -19.42
CA ALA A 134 -16.51 -19.89 -18.88
C ALA A 134 -17.75 -20.24 -19.71
N VAL A 135 -18.86 -20.48 -19.05
CA VAL A 135 -20.17 -20.64 -19.68
C VAL A 135 -20.96 -19.35 -19.50
N ASN A 136 -21.25 -18.68 -20.59
CA ASN A 136 -22.06 -17.45 -20.59
C ASN A 136 -23.52 -17.79 -20.90
N ASN A 137 -24.41 -17.61 -19.92
CA ASN A 137 -25.84 -17.86 -20.07
C ASN A 137 -26.61 -16.67 -20.65
N LYS A 138 -25.94 -15.58 -20.99
CA LYS A 138 -26.53 -14.38 -21.58
C LYS A 138 -25.72 -13.95 -22.78
N TYR A 139 -26.04 -14.52 -23.94
CA TYR A 139 -25.44 -14.03 -25.19
C TYR A 139 -26.53 -13.54 -26.15
N ASN A 140 -26.49 -12.24 -26.44
CA ASN A 140 -27.48 -11.57 -27.29
C ASN A 140 -26.96 -11.44 -28.75
N GLY A 141 -26.44 -12.48 -29.35
CA GLY A 141 -25.86 -12.30 -30.68
C GLY A 141 -25.87 -13.52 -31.58
N TRP A 142 -26.11 -14.70 -31.07
CA TRP A 142 -26.11 -15.91 -31.88
C TRP A 142 -27.52 -16.51 -31.96
N ILE A 143 -27.98 -16.74 -33.18
CA ILE A 143 -29.27 -17.40 -33.46
C ILE A 143 -28.94 -18.73 -34.10
N SER A 144 -29.45 -19.82 -33.54
CA SER A 144 -29.42 -21.15 -34.09
C SER A 144 -30.86 -21.65 -34.24
N ASN A 145 -31.24 -22.07 -35.46
CA ASN A 145 -32.60 -22.52 -35.78
C ASN A 145 -33.71 -21.55 -35.39
N GLY A 146 -33.46 -20.22 -35.56
CA GLY A 146 -34.41 -19.18 -35.23
C GLY A 146 -34.54 -18.80 -33.75
N ASN A 147 -33.78 -19.44 -32.86
CA ASN A 147 -33.78 -19.17 -31.43
C ASN A 147 -32.42 -18.62 -30.97
N TYR A 148 -32.43 -17.75 -29.95
CA TYR A 148 -31.19 -17.31 -29.30
C TYR A 148 -30.51 -18.46 -28.61
N VAL A 149 -29.19 -18.58 -28.83
CA VAL A 149 -28.36 -19.57 -28.09
C VAL A 149 -28.22 -19.09 -26.65
N THR A 150 -28.70 -19.88 -25.71
CA THR A 150 -28.79 -19.53 -24.29
C THR A 150 -27.49 -19.78 -23.50
N ALA A 151 -26.56 -20.55 -24.04
CA ALA A 151 -25.27 -20.81 -23.39
C ALA A 151 -24.16 -20.95 -24.44
N ILE A 152 -23.09 -20.22 -24.24
CA ILE A 152 -21.87 -20.30 -25.07
C ILE A 152 -20.67 -20.54 -24.16
N THR A 153 -19.79 -21.44 -24.54
CA THR A 153 -18.51 -21.64 -23.86
C THR A 153 -17.46 -20.69 -24.47
N SER A 154 -16.63 -20.11 -23.60
CA SER A 154 -15.46 -19.35 -24.04
C SER A 154 -14.33 -20.29 -24.52
N ILE A 155 -13.32 -19.72 -25.18
CA ILE A 155 -12.04 -20.39 -25.39
C ILE A 155 -11.46 -20.76 -24.01
N PRO A 156 -10.83 -21.96 -23.83
CA PRO A 156 -10.18 -22.32 -22.59
C PRO A 156 -9.17 -21.29 -22.14
N SER A 157 -9.14 -20.97 -20.84
CA SER A 157 -8.10 -20.11 -20.28
C SER A 157 -6.73 -20.77 -20.46
N LEU A 158 -5.74 -19.98 -20.85
CA LEU A 158 -4.37 -20.46 -20.94
C LEU A 158 -3.79 -20.59 -19.53
N VAL A 159 -3.03 -21.65 -19.31
CA VAL A 159 -2.34 -21.91 -18.05
C VAL A 159 -0.85 -22.13 -18.29
N SER A 160 -0.02 -21.69 -17.36
CA SER A 160 1.42 -21.88 -17.45
C SER A 160 1.80 -23.29 -16.99
N ARG A 161 2.68 -23.96 -17.75
CA ARG A 161 3.28 -25.24 -17.34
C ARG A 161 4.27 -25.07 -16.18
N ASN A 162 4.85 -23.89 -16.02
CA ASN A 162 5.84 -23.57 -14.98
C ASN A 162 5.22 -22.94 -13.72
N PHE A 163 3.93 -23.20 -13.47
CA PHE A 163 3.21 -22.69 -12.32
C PHE A 163 3.68 -23.40 -11.05
N THR A 164 4.36 -22.67 -10.14
CA THR A 164 4.95 -23.23 -8.91
C THR A 164 5.03 -22.19 -7.79
N TRP A 165 5.60 -22.60 -6.67
CA TRP A 165 5.84 -21.76 -5.50
C TRP A 165 6.62 -20.50 -5.83
N GLU A 166 6.17 -19.38 -5.30
CA GLU A 166 7.03 -18.21 -5.15
C GLU A 166 7.99 -18.47 -3.98
N LYS A 167 9.29 -18.21 -4.18
CA LYS A 167 10.33 -18.45 -3.17
C LYS A 167 10.80 -17.14 -2.59
N VAL A 168 10.64 -16.98 -1.28
CA VAL A 168 11.07 -15.79 -0.56
C VAL A 168 12.28 -16.14 0.29
N GLY A 169 13.46 -15.68 -0.13
CA GLY A 169 14.70 -15.80 0.62
C GLY A 169 15.03 -14.51 1.35
N THR A 170 15.26 -14.58 2.66
CA THR A 170 15.61 -13.41 3.48
C THR A 170 16.98 -13.65 4.15
N LEU A 171 17.91 -12.72 3.90
CA LEU A 171 19.13 -12.54 4.67
C LEU A 171 18.88 -11.44 5.69
N ASP A 172 19.21 -11.70 6.95
CA ASP A 172 19.08 -10.76 8.05
C ASP A 172 20.36 -10.75 8.87
N ILE A 173 20.84 -9.55 9.25
CA ILE A 173 22.00 -9.35 10.10
C ILE A 173 21.61 -8.33 11.16
N GLY A 174 21.78 -8.70 12.43
CA GLY A 174 21.32 -7.87 13.54
C GLY A 174 22.30 -7.83 14.71
N ILE A 175 22.14 -6.79 15.51
CA ILE A 175 22.86 -6.55 16.76
C ILE A 175 21.82 -6.30 17.85
N ASP A 176 21.93 -7.05 18.95
CA ASP A 176 21.17 -6.80 20.18
C ASP A 176 22.15 -6.38 21.27
N PHE A 177 21.80 -5.36 22.02
CA PHE A 177 22.63 -4.91 23.13
C PHE A 177 21.82 -4.46 24.35
N SER A 178 22.41 -4.59 25.53
CA SER A 178 21.93 -3.99 26.74
C SER A 178 23.08 -3.37 27.53
N MET A 179 22.84 -2.19 28.08
CA MET A 179 23.83 -1.38 28.78
C MET A 179 23.27 -0.84 30.09
N PHE A 180 24.20 -0.43 31.01
CA PHE A 180 23.87 0.25 32.25
C PHE A 180 22.86 -0.52 33.10
N SER A 181 23.13 -1.82 33.35
CA SER A 181 22.22 -2.70 34.09
C SER A 181 20.82 -2.79 33.45
N ASN A 182 20.78 -2.93 32.13
CA ASN A 182 19.56 -3.00 31.30
C ASN A 182 18.71 -1.72 31.32
N ARG A 183 19.28 -0.55 31.68
CA ARG A 183 18.57 0.71 31.54
C ARG A 183 18.43 1.11 30.07
N PHE A 184 19.46 0.87 29.26
CA PHE A 184 19.46 1.11 27.84
C PHE A 184 19.54 -0.21 27.09
N THR A 185 18.55 -0.51 26.29
CA THR A 185 18.51 -1.70 25.42
C THR A 185 18.20 -1.28 24.00
N GLY A 186 18.75 -1.99 23.02
CA GLY A 186 18.47 -1.69 21.64
C GLY A 186 18.73 -2.88 20.73
N THR A 187 18.09 -2.82 19.58
CA THR A 187 18.28 -3.74 18.46
C THR A 187 18.45 -2.96 17.19
N PHE A 188 19.30 -3.43 16.33
CA PHE A 188 19.44 -2.97 14.97
C PHE A 188 19.48 -4.15 14.03
N ASP A 189 18.65 -4.14 12.98
CA ASP A 189 18.58 -5.15 11.95
C ASP A 189 18.75 -4.53 10.57
N TRP A 190 19.51 -5.18 9.73
CA TRP A 190 19.53 -4.95 8.31
C TRP A 190 19.14 -6.22 7.58
N TYR A 191 18.21 -6.13 6.63
CA TYR A 191 17.76 -7.30 5.90
C TYR A 191 17.68 -7.06 4.40
N GLN A 192 17.84 -8.15 3.65
CA GLN A 192 17.53 -8.24 2.23
C GLN A 192 16.62 -9.43 1.98
N ARG A 193 15.44 -9.15 1.45
CA ARG A 193 14.46 -10.15 1.03
C ARG A 193 14.42 -10.20 -0.49
N ASN A 194 14.63 -11.39 -1.06
CA ASN A 194 14.46 -11.65 -2.49
C ASN A 194 13.24 -12.55 -2.65
N THR A 195 12.22 -12.05 -3.36
CA THR A 195 11.06 -12.84 -3.78
C THR A 195 11.27 -13.25 -5.21
N ASN A 196 11.51 -14.53 -5.43
CA ASN A 196 11.84 -15.08 -6.74
C ASN A 196 10.67 -15.88 -7.29
N GLY A 197 10.47 -15.78 -8.61
CA GLY A 197 9.40 -16.48 -9.29
C GLY A 197 8.01 -15.98 -8.87
N MET A 198 7.85 -14.69 -8.67
CA MET A 198 6.53 -14.09 -8.43
C MET A 198 5.62 -14.34 -9.63
N LEU A 199 4.36 -14.65 -9.32
CA LEU A 199 3.32 -14.80 -10.33
C LEU A 199 2.91 -13.43 -10.86
N ALA A 200 3.21 -13.20 -12.11
CA ALA A 200 2.85 -11.99 -12.83
C ALA A 200 2.27 -12.37 -14.21
N PRO A 201 1.50 -11.46 -14.84
CA PRO A 201 1.06 -11.67 -16.22
C PRO A 201 2.25 -11.96 -17.13
N GLY A 202 2.17 -13.03 -17.91
CA GLY A 202 3.20 -13.42 -18.87
C GLY A 202 3.33 -12.43 -20.03
N VAL A 203 4.12 -12.82 -21.01
CA VAL A 203 4.27 -12.06 -22.25
C VAL A 203 2.91 -11.86 -22.93
N GLN A 204 2.60 -10.63 -23.31
CA GLN A 204 1.36 -10.32 -24.01
C GLN A 204 1.28 -11.11 -25.33
N LEU A 205 0.19 -11.82 -25.49
CA LEU A 205 -0.05 -12.63 -26.69
C LEU A 205 -0.63 -11.77 -27.82
N PRO A 206 -0.35 -12.11 -29.08
CA PRO A 206 -1.03 -11.47 -30.21
C PRO A 206 -2.55 -11.64 -30.10
N ALA A 207 -3.31 -10.60 -30.46
CA ALA A 207 -4.77 -10.60 -30.37
C ALA A 207 -5.45 -11.76 -31.12
N VAL A 208 -4.80 -12.31 -32.15
CA VAL A 208 -5.27 -13.47 -32.93
C VAL A 208 -5.42 -14.74 -32.07
N VAL A 209 -4.71 -14.84 -30.94
CA VAL A 209 -4.83 -15.98 -30.01
C VAL A 209 -6.19 -15.99 -29.32
N GLY A 210 -6.82 -14.83 -29.16
CA GLY A 210 -8.15 -14.69 -28.56
C GLY A 210 -8.23 -15.02 -27.06
N ALA A 211 -7.08 -15.15 -26.38
CA ALA A 211 -6.99 -15.44 -24.95
C ALA A 211 -5.95 -14.54 -24.27
N ASP A 212 -6.16 -14.26 -23.00
CA ASP A 212 -5.23 -13.50 -22.18
C ASP A 212 -3.96 -14.32 -21.85
N ALA A 213 -2.84 -13.61 -21.67
CA ALA A 213 -1.61 -14.23 -21.21
C ALA A 213 -1.80 -14.86 -19.83
N PRO A 214 -1.38 -16.12 -19.63
CA PRO A 214 -1.49 -16.76 -18.31
C PRO A 214 -0.53 -16.11 -17.30
N TYR A 215 -0.89 -16.19 -16.03
CA TYR A 215 0.05 -15.88 -14.95
C TYR A 215 1.19 -16.90 -14.93
N GLN A 216 2.41 -16.40 -14.77
CA GLN A 216 3.63 -17.19 -14.80
C GLN A 216 4.59 -16.72 -13.70
N ASN A 217 5.50 -17.59 -13.27
CA ASN A 217 6.59 -17.24 -12.37
C ASN A 217 7.69 -16.45 -13.11
N THR A 218 7.41 -15.21 -13.51
CA THR A 218 8.23 -14.40 -14.42
C THR A 218 8.86 -13.16 -13.81
N ALA A 219 8.52 -12.85 -12.55
CA ALA A 219 9.00 -11.66 -11.89
C ALA A 219 9.79 -11.98 -10.62
N ASP A 220 10.85 -11.19 -10.38
CA ASP A 220 11.59 -11.21 -9.12
C ASP A 220 11.62 -9.81 -8.52
N MET A 221 11.46 -9.75 -7.19
CA MET A 221 11.49 -8.51 -6.44
C MET A 221 12.55 -8.59 -5.33
N ARG A 222 13.22 -7.48 -5.09
CA ARG A 222 14.14 -7.33 -3.97
C ARG A 222 13.70 -6.21 -3.06
N THR A 223 13.57 -6.55 -1.78
CA THR A 223 13.34 -5.58 -0.70
C THR A 223 14.60 -5.49 0.15
N ARG A 224 15.08 -4.28 0.41
CA ARG A 224 16.14 -3.99 1.38
C ARG A 224 15.59 -3.05 2.42
N GLY A 225 15.87 -3.34 3.65
CA GLY A 225 15.41 -2.52 4.76
C GLY A 225 16.32 -2.62 5.97
N TRP A 226 16.03 -1.77 6.93
CA TRP A 226 16.64 -1.77 8.24
C TRP A 226 15.61 -1.39 9.30
N GLU A 227 15.82 -1.88 10.52
CA GLU A 227 14.97 -1.64 11.67
C GLU A 227 15.83 -1.28 12.87
N LEU A 228 15.38 -0.32 13.64
CA LEU A 228 16.06 0.19 14.81
C LEU A 228 15.09 0.29 15.96
N SER A 229 15.45 -0.22 17.12
CA SER A 229 14.66 -0.10 18.34
C SER A 229 15.54 0.26 19.53
N PHE A 230 15.11 1.25 20.30
CA PHE A 230 15.75 1.64 21.54
C PHE A 230 14.73 1.70 22.67
N ASN A 231 15.17 1.30 23.86
CA ASN A 231 14.42 1.48 25.09
C ASN A 231 15.36 2.01 26.18
N TRP A 232 14.95 3.11 26.78
CA TRP A 232 15.58 3.67 27.95
C TRP A 232 14.60 3.61 29.11
N ARG A 233 15.03 3.11 30.26
CA ARG A 233 14.28 3.12 31.51
C ARG A 233 15.21 3.51 32.66
N ASP A 234 14.75 4.43 33.49
CA ASP A 234 15.51 4.85 34.63
C ASP A 234 14.59 5.40 35.72
N GLN A 235 15.18 5.72 36.90
CA GLN A 235 14.49 6.28 38.02
C GLN A 235 15.30 7.44 38.60
N ILE A 236 14.65 8.59 38.78
CA ILE A 236 15.22 9.76 39.42
C ILE A 236 14.38 10.05 40.68
N GLY A 237 14.97 9.75 41.85
CA GLY A 237 14.23 9.85 43.10
C GLY A 237 13.01 8.93 43.13
N LYS A 238 11.80 9.51 43.19
CA LYS A 238 10.52 8.78 43.18
C LYS A 238 9.84 8.72 41.81
N VAL A 239 10.48 9.26 40.78
CA VAL A 239 9.97 9.28 39.41
C VAL A 239 10.65 8.19 38.62
N SER A 240 9.89 7.19 38.16
CA SER A 240 10.35 6.19 37.18
C SER A 240 9.87 6.61 35.81
N TYR A 241 10.74 6.54 34.79
CA TYR A 241 10.38 6.88 33.44
C TYR A 241 10.94 5.87 32.44
N ARG A 242 10.24 5.75 31.31
CA ARG A 242 10.66 4.93 30.17
C ARG A 242 10.41 5.68 28.86
N VAL A 243 11.35 5.54 27.95
CA VAL A 243 11.25 6.05 26.59
C VAL A 243 11.63 4.91 25.65
N GLY A 244 10.70 4.53 24.80
CA GLY A 244 10.92 3.57 23.73
C GLY A 244 10.83 4.29 22.38
N PHE A 245 11.70 3.95 21.46
CA PHE A 245 11.70 4.47 20.10
C PHE A 245 11.98 3.32 19.13
N ASN A 246 11.21 3.26 18.07
CA ASN A 246 11.46 2.38 16.93
C ASN A 246 11.40 3.18 15.63
N LEU A 247 12.26 2.82 14.69
CA LEU A 247 12.33 3.42 13.37
C LEU A 247 12.68 2.33 12.37
N SER A 248 11.95 2.27 11.27
CA SER A 248 12.23 1.32 10.20
C SER A 248 12.08 1.97 8.84
N ASP A 249 12.82 1.45 7.86
CA ASP A 249 12.73 1.87 6.49
C ASP A 249 13.01 0.71 5.54
N SER A 250 12.27 0.64 4.43
CA SER A 250 12.50 -0.36 3.40
C SER A 250 12.16 0.14 2.01
N LYS A 251 12.84 -0.44 1.01
CA LYS A 251 12.58 -0.24 -0.42
C LYS A 251 12.44 -1.56 -1.13
N SER A 252 11.41 -1.68 -1.93
CA SER A 252 11.16 -2.84 -2.78
C SER A 252 11.30 -2.46 -4.25
N LYS A 253 12.07 -3.26 -5.01
CA LYS A 253 12.36 -3.02 -6.42
C LYS A 253 12.19 -4.29 -7.24
N ILE A 254 11.54 -4.18 -8.38
CA ILE A 254 11.46 -5.26 -9.37
C ILE A 254 12.83 -5.41 -10.01
N VAL A 255 13.47 -6.57 -9.80
CA VAL A 255 14.83 -6.85 -10.32
C VAL A 255 14.80 -7.67 -11.61
N LYS A 256 13.72 -8.41 -11.83
CA LYS A 256 13.46 -9.17 -13.04
C LYS A 256 11.97 -9.10 -13.37
N TYR A 257 11.67 -8.95 -14.65
CA TYR A 257 10.32 -9.08 -15.20
C TYR A 257 10.45 -9.52 -16.66
N ASP A 258 10.06 -10.75 -16.93
CA ASP A 258 10.14 -11.34 -18.25
C ASP A 258 8.82 -11.05 -19.01
N SER A 259 8.70 -9.83 -19.53
CA SER A 259 7.59 -9.40 -20.37
C SER A 259 8.10 -8.53 -21.52
N ASN A 260 7.41 -8.58 -22.66
CA ASN A 260 7.71 -7.73 -23.81
C ASN A 260 7.26 -6.28 -23.61
N SER A 261 6.55 -5.99 -22.54
CA SER A 261 6.00 -4.67 -22.26
C SER A 261 6.45 -4.16 -20.90
N SER A 262 6.86 -2.89 -20.87
CA SER A 262 7.33 -2.20 -19.67
C SER A 262 6.45 -0.96 -19.46
N TYR A 263 5.16 -1.19 -19.11
CA TYR A 263 4.22 -0.08 -18.90
C TYR A 263 4.51 0.65 -17.60
N ILE A 264 4.45 1.99 -17.65
CA ILE A 264 4.67 2.86 -16.49
C ILE A 264 3.40 3.09 -15.68
N LEU A 265 2.24 3.05 -16.34
CA LEU A 265 0.92 3.13 -15.69
C LEU A 265 0.06 1.95 -16.17
N SER A 266 -0.73 1.38 -15.27
CA SER A 266 -1.73 0.39 -15.64
C SER A 266 -2.84 1.07 -16.45
N SER A 267 -3.32 0.36 -17.47
CA SER A 267 -4.39 0.83 -18.33
C SER A 267 -5.23 -0.34 -18.81
N GLN A 268 -6.50 -0.07 -19.11
CA GLN A 268 -7.41 -1.02 -19.73
C GLN A 268 -7.72 -0.57 -21.14
N LYS A 269 -7.72 -1.50 -22.08
CA LYS A 269 -8.19 -1.28 -23.45
C LYS A 269 -9.23 -2.34 -23.79
N THR A 270 -10.36 -1.89 -24.33
CA THR A 270 -11.37 -2.80 -24.86
C THR A 270 -11.03 -3.14 -26.31
N ASN A 271 -11.00 -4.42 -26.62
CA ASN A 271 -10.87 -4.86 -28.00
C ASN A 271 -12.17 -4.59 -28.76
N ALA A 272 -12.11 -3.75 -29.78
CA ALA A 272 -13.27 -3.35 -30.56
C ALA A 272 -13.94 -4.52 -31.31
N LEU A 273 -13.20 -5.60 -31.60
CA LEU A 273 -13.70 -6.76 -32.33
C LEU A 273 -14.37 -7.80 -31.42
N THR A 274 -13.81 -8.00 -30.22
CA THR A 274 -14.25 -9.07 -29.31
C THR A 274 -15.04 -8.56 -28.11
N GLY A 275 -15.05 -7.24 -27.84
CA GLY A 275 -15.61 -6.64 -26.64
C GLY A 275 -14.83 -6.98 -25.34
N GLY A 276 -13.76 -7.77 -25.45
CA GLY A 276 -12.93 -8.14 -24.31
C GLY A 276 -12.09 -6.98 -23.80
N THR A 277 -11.91 -6.88 -22.49
CA THR A 277 -11.08 -5.85 -21.85
C THR A 277 -9.71 -6.44 -21.52
N TYR A 278 -8.66 -5.81 -22.02
CA TYR A 278 -7.27 -6.16 -21.72
C TYR A 278 -6.70 -5.18 -20.71
N THR A 279 -6.04 -5.71 -19.68
CA THR A 279 -5.35 -4.89 -18.68
C THR A 279 -3.85 -4.91 -18.94
N PHE A 280 -3.26 -3.74 -19.11
CA PHE A 280 -1.81 -3.55 -19.16
C PHE A 280 -1.34 -3.18 -17.76
N TRP A 281 -0.49 -4.02 -17.18
CA TRP A 281 -0.01 -3.83 -15.83
C TRP A 281 1.24 -2.97 -15.81
N GLU A 282 1.34 -2.10 -14.83
CA GLU A 282 2.46 -1.19 -14.62
C GLU A 282 3.70 -1.88 -14.02
N PHE A 283 4.23 -2.88 -14.70
CA PHE A 283 5.42 -3.59 -14.26
C PHE A 283 6.57 -3.42 -15.24
N TYR A 284 7.77 -3.17 -14.71
CA TYR A 284 9.00 -3.15 -15.46
C TYR A 284 10.21 -3.42 -14.56
N LYS A 285 11.29 -3.93 -15.15
CA LYS A 285 12.56 -4.13 -14.44
C LYS A 285 13.12 -2.78 -14.00
N GLY A 286 13.38 -2.64 -12.72
CA GLY A 286 13.91 -1.40 -12.14
C GLY A 286 12.86 -0.58 -11.39
N LYS A 287 11.56 -0.85 -11.55
CA LYS A 287 10.49 -0.14 -10.84
C LYS A 287 10.64 -0.31 -9.33
N GLU A 288 10.61 0.80 -8.58
CA GLU A 288 10.35 0.79 -7.14
C GLU A 288 8.85 0.67 -6.89
N LEU A 289 8.43 -0.13 -5.91
CA LEU A 289 7.01 -0.19 -5.57
C LEU A 289 6.54 1.16 -5.05
N GLY A 290 5.34 1.55 -5.46
CA GLY A 290 4.73 2.82 -5.07
C GLY A 290 5.16 4.03 -5.91
N GLU A 291 6.00 3.88 -6.95
CA GLU A 291 6.32 4.98 -7.86
C GLU A 291 5.06 5.62 -8.44
N ILE A 292 5.01 6.95 -8.37
CA ILE A 292 3.96 7.77 -8.96
C ILE A 292 4.56 8.49 -10.17
N TRP A 293 4.06 8.16 -11.36
CA TRP A 293 4.44 8.81 -12.60
C TRP A 293 3.49 9.97 -12.91
N GLY A 294 4.01 11.11 -13.31
CA GLY A 294 3.20 12.27 -13.63
C GLY A 294 3.98 13.34 -14.39
N TYR A 295 3.27 14.39 -14.75
CA TYR A 295 3.85 15.55 -15.39
C TYR A 295 4.52 16.46 -14.35
N GLU A 296 5.57 17.18 -14.78
CA GLU A 296 6.16 18.26 -14.01
C GLU A 296 5.50 19.57 -14.42
N THR A 297 5.05 20.36 -13.45
CA THR A 297 4.39 21.64 -13.73
C THR A 297 5.42 22.76 -13.88
N ASP A 298 5.05 23.76 -14.70
CA ASP A 298 5.81 25.00 -14.94
C ASP A 298 4.95 26.25 -14.66
N GLY A 299 4.18 26.19 -13.55
CA GLY A 299 3.26 27.25 -13.17
C GLY A 299 1.97 27.27 -13.99
N TYR A 300 1.47 28.46 -14.25
CA TYR A 300 0.27 28.70 -15.05
C TYR A 300 0.62 29.40 -16.36
N TYR A 301 -0.17 29.16 -17.41
CA TYR A 301 -0.13 30.02 -18.57
C TYR A 301 -0.49 31.44 -18.17
N THR A 302 0.28 32.39 -18.66
CA THR A 302 0.04 33.85 -18.50
C THR A 302 -0.38 34.45 -19.83
N VAL A 303 -0.81 35.70 -19.84
CA VAL A 303 -1.10 36.43 -21.08
C VAL A 303 0.13 36.49 -22.01
N ASP A 304 1.33 36.55 -21.43
CA ASP A 304 2.59 36.63 -22.15
C ASP A 304 2.95 35.35 -22.93
N ASP A 305 2.33 34.24 -22.63
CA ASP A 305 2.51 32.96 -23.37
C ASP A 305 1.77 32.97 -24.71
N PHE A 306 0.89 33.95 -24.98
CA PHE A 306 0.05 34.02 -26.18
C PHE A 306 0.48 35.13 -27.12
N VAL A 307 0.23 34.94 -28.43
CA VAL A 307 0.47 35.97 -29.45
C VAL A 307 -0.47 37.16 -29.26
N ASP A 308 -1.75 36.86 -29.00
CA ASP A 308 -2.81 37.84 -28.75
C ASP A 308 -3.97 37.24 -27.94
N THR A 309 -4.78 38.11 -27.36
CA THR A 309 -5.94 37.73 -26.53
C THR A 309 -7.19 37.43 -27.33
N SER A 310 -7.19 37.63 -28.65
CA SER A 310 -8.36 37.35 -29.52
C SER A 310 -8.33 35.91 -30.03
N SER A 311 -7.17 35.42 -30.46
CA SER A 311 -6.98 34.09 -31.00
C SER A 311 -6.58 33.08 -29.94
N TRP A 312 -5.93 33.51 -28.86
CA TRP A 312 -5.29 32.65 -27.85
C TRP A 312 -4.30 31.65 -28.47
N LYS A 313 -3.64 32.04 -29.54
CA LYS A 313 -2.57 31.26 -30.15
C LYS A 313 -1.35 31.38 -29.27
N LEU A 314 -0.77 30.24 -28.88
CA LEU A 314 0.50 30.22 -28.14
C LEU A 314 1.64 30.80 -28.98
N LYS A 315 2.57 31.47 -28.34
CA LYS A 315 3.84 31.88 -28.93
C LYS A 315 4.70 30.66 -29.28
N ASP A 316 5.57 30.81 -30.26
CA ASP A 316 6.51 29.77 -30.62
C ASP A 316 7.39 29.41 -29.43
N GLY A 317 7.60 28.12 -29.20
CA GLY A 317 8.38 27.59 -28.08
C GLY A 317 7.59 27.40 -26.78
N VAL A 318 6.35 27.86 -26.67
CA VAL A 318 5.51 27.59 -25.48
C VAL A 318 4.86 26.21 -25.60
N PRO A 319 5.16 25.27 -24.67
CA PRO A 319 4.63 23.90 -24.76
C PRO A 319 3.13 23.85 -24.47
N SER A 320 2.41 22.94 -25.15
CA SER A 320 1.02 22.66 -24.92
C SER A 320 0.71 21.18 -25.05
N ILE A 321 -0.40 20.75 -24.48
CA ILE A 321 -0.88 19.38 -24.62
C ILE A 321 -1.65 19.23 -25.94
N ASP A 322 -1.39 18.13 -26.68
CA ASP A 322 -2.08 17.84 -27.93
C ASP A 322 -3.60 17.82 -27.76
N GLY A 323 -4.30 18.51 -28.65
CA GLY A 323 -5.76 18.64 -28.63
C GLY A 323 -6.33 19.55 -27.55
N TYR A 324 -5.49 20.31 -26.84
CA TYR A 324 -5.89 21.25 -25.81
C TYR A 324 -5.53 22.69 -26.18
N ASN A 325 -6.48 23.60 -26.06
CA ASN A 325 -6.31 25.03 -26.26
C ASN A 325 -6.25 25.74 -24.91
N PRO A 326 -5.06 25.93 -24.33
CA PRO A 326 -4.92 26.55 -23.02
C PRO A 326 -5.39 28.01 -23.01
N ARG A 327 -5.61 28.51 -21.81
CA ARG A 327 -5.93 29.92 -21.52
C ARG A 327 -5.08 30.38 -20.34
N PRO A 328 -4.92 31.69 -20.12
CA PRO A 328 -4.30 32.19 -18.91
C PRO A 328 -4.96 31.59 -17.66
N GLY A 329 -4.12 31.11 -16.72
CA GLY A 329 -4.55 30.42 -15.51
C GLY A 329 -4.70 28.92 -15.63
N ASP A 330 -4.51 28.32 -16.80
CA ASP A 330 -4.39 26.86 -16.95
C ASP A 330 -3.00 26.40 -16.53
N VAL A 331 -2.89 25.16 -16.06
CA VAL A 331 -1.62 24.56 -15.65
C VAL A 331 -0.73 24.36 -16.87
N LYS A 332 0.48 24.91 -16.82
CA LYS A 332 1.53 24.70 -17.80
C LYS A 332 2.43 23.57 -17.33
N PHE A 333 2.77 22.66 -18.23
CA PHE A 333 3.66 21.54 -17.97
C PHE A 333 4.98 21.69 -18.72
N LYS A 334 6.05 21.13 -18.16
CA LYS A 334 7.35 21.10 -18.83
C LYS A 334 7.37 20.07 -19.94
N ASN A 335 7.93 20.44 -21.07
CA ASN A 335 8.32 19.51 -22.11
C ASN A 335 9.64 18.84 -21.69
N LEU A 336 9.60 17.55 -21.38
CA LEU A 336 10.77 16.79 -20.92
C LEU A 336 11.38 15.93 -22.02
N MET A 337 10.61 15.63 -23.07
CA MET A 337 11.03 14.77 -24.17
C MET A 337 10.62 15.40 -25.49
N ASP A 338 11.61 15.71 -26.34
CA ASP A 338 11.33 16.17 -27.70
C ASP A 338 10.54 15.11 -28.46
N ASP A 339 9.40 15.49 -29.01
CA ASP A 339 8.65 14.62 -29.87
C ASP A 339 9.29 14.57 -31.28
N GLU A 340 9.02 13.47 -31.99
CA GLU A 340 9.53 13.28 -33.36
C GLU A 340 9.02 14.34 -34.35
N ARG A 341 8.02 15.13 -33.95
CA ARG A 341 7.40 16.19 -34.76
C ARG A 341 8.08 17.54 -34.59
N GLY A 342 8.94 17.70 -33.57
CA GLY A 342 9.58 18.98 -33.24
C GLY A 342 8.58 20.09 -32.87
N THR A 343 7.39 19.74 -32.39
CA THR A 343 6.25 20.65 -32.21
C THR A 343 6.15 21.24 -30.82
N ASN A 344 7.08 20.93 -29.94
CA ASN A 344 7.04 21.34 -28.51
C ASN A 344 5.73 20.93 -27.80
N MET A 345 5.22 19.76 -28.17
CA MET A 345 3.95 19.24 -27.65
C MET A 345 4.18 18.39 -26.41
N ILE A 346 3.39 18.62 -25.37
CA ILE A 346 3.36 17.79 -24.18
C ILE A 346 2.59 16.50 -24.50
N SER A 347 3.26 15.37 -24.42
CA SER A 347 2.69 14.06 -24.77
C SER A 347 2.70 13.07 -23.59
N SER A 348 1.85 12.07 -23.66
CA SER A 348 1.89 10.91 -22.76
C SER A 348 2.74 9.76 -23.32
N GLY A 349 3.40 9.96 -24.46
CA GLY A 349 4.11 8.91 -25.16
C GLY A 349 3.22 7.70 -25.44
N ASN A 350 3.83 6.52 -25.42
CA ASN A 350 3.10 5.26 -25.56
C ASN A 350 2.90 4.49 -24.24
N ASN A 351 3.03 5.17 -23.10
CA ASN A 351 2.91 4.61 -21.76
C ASN A 351 3.95 3.53 -21.42
N THR A 352 5.10 3.53 -22.05
CA THR A 352 6.20 2.58 -21.76
C THR A 352 7.40 3.30 -21.14
N LEU A 353 8.27 2.53 -20.49
CA LEU A 353 9.51 3.05 -19.91
C LEU A 353 10.43 3.69 -20.96
N ASN A 354 10.43 3.14 -22.19
CA ASN A 354 11.26 3.65 -23.30
C ASN A 354 10.67 4.90 -23.96
N ASN A 355 9.36 5.09 -23.84
CA ASN A 355 8.66 6.28 -24.32
C ASN A 355 7.57 6.69 -23.31
N PRO A 356 7.97 7.32 -22.18
CA PRO A 356 7.04 7.80 -21.17
C PRO A 356 6.33 9.10 -21.60
N GLY A 357 6.74 9.71 -22.71
CA GLY A 357 6.38 11.09 -23.03
C GLY A 357 7.02 12.07 -22.03
N ASP A 358 6.30 13.15 -21.73
CA ASP A 358 6.77 14.18 -20.78
C ASP A 358 6.49 13.84 -19.32
N ARG A 359 6.35 12.55 -19.02
CA ARG A 359 6.14 12.07 -17.64
C ARG A 359 7.42 11.56 -17.02
N LYS A 360 7.55 11.79 -15.71
CA LYS A 360 8.63 11.25 -14.87
C LYS A 360 8.07 10.71 -13.56
N VAL A 361 8.91 10.06 -12.76
CA VAL A 361 8.56 9.73 -11.38
C VAL A 361 8.53 11.01 -10.55
N ILE A 362 7.35 11.39 -10.07
CA ILE A 362 7.12 12.61 -9.29
C ILE A 362 7.07 12.34 -7.79
N GLY A 363 6.84 11.10 -7.36
CA GLY A 363 6.77 10.74 -5.96
C GLY A 363 6.70 9.23 -5.73
N ASN A 364 6.52 8.83 -4.48
CA ASN A 364 6.38 7.44 -4.10
C ASN A 364 5.35 7.26 -2.97
N GLU A 365 4.36 6.39 -3.19
CA GLU A 365 3.27 6.11 -2.25
C GLU A 365 3.68 5.18 -1.11
N THR A 366 4.79 4.46 -1.23
CA THR A 366 5.26 3.55 -0.18
C THR A 366 5.67 4.34 1.05
N PRO A 367 5.13 4.02 2.24
CA PRO A 367 5.54 4.69 3.47
C PRO A 367 7.03 4.44 3.75
N ARG A 368 7.76 5.50 4.09
CA ARG A 368 9.18 5.47 4.45
C ARG A 368 9.39 6.07 5.84
N TYR A 369 10.42 5.59 6.54
CA TYR A 369 10.73 6.05 7.89
C TYR A 369 9.53 5.92 8.82
N LEU A 370 9.06 4.67 8.97
CA LEU A 370 8.00 4.34 9.92
C LEU A 370 8.56 4.43 11.34
N TYR A 371 7.94 5.22 12.20
CA TYR A 371 8.43 5.41 13.55
C TYR A 371 7.33 5.30 14.60
N GLY A 372 7.74 4.85 15.79
CA GLY A 372 6.91 4.79 16.98
C GLY A 372 7.65 5.29 18.20
N ILE A 373 6.95 5.99 19.10
CA ILE A 373 7.49 6.51 20.35
C ILE A 373 6.59 6.06 21.48
N ASN A 374 7.16 5.38 22.46
CA ASN A 374 6.49 4.96 23.68
C ASN A 374 7.05 5.74 24.85
N LEU A 375 6.20 6.46 25.55
CA LEU A 375 6.56 7.22 26.75
C LEU A 375 5.84 6.66 27.96
N GLY A 376 6.52 6.59 29.09
CA GLY A 376 5.93 6.19 30.35
C GLY A 376 6.55 6.97 31.50
N LEU A 377 5.72 7.43 32.42
CA LEU A 377 6.11 8.14 33.62
C LEU A 377 5.29 7.61 34.80
N ASN A 378 5.97 7.21 35.88
CA ASN A 378 5.32 6.81 37.10
C ASN A 378 5.80 7.66 38.27
N TYR A 379 4.86 8.20 39.06
CA TYR A 379 5.14 8.99 40.22
C TYR A 379 4.05 8.82 41.28
N LYS A 380 4.40 8.28 42.46
CA LYS A 380 3.51 8.17 43.65
C LYS A 380 2.09 7.62 43.32
N GLY A 381 2.02 6.55 42.53
CA GLY A 381 0.75 5.92 42.15
C GLY A 381 0.12 6.48 40.88
N PHE A 382 0.54 7.64 40.38
CA PHE A 382 0.20 8.10 39.02
C PHE A 382 1.05 7.39 38.01
N ASP A 383 0.43 6.95 36.92
CA ASP A 383 1.10 6.39 35.74
C ASP A 383 0.56 7.08 34.49
N LEU A 384 1.45 7.73 33.75
CA LEU A 384 1.16 8.35 32.46
C LEU A 384 1.85 7.53 31.39
N SER A 385 1.11 7.10 30.40
CA SER A 385 1.67 6.49 29.21
C SER A 385 1.17 7.18 27.95
N ALA A 386 2.04 7.30 26.96
CA ALA A 386 1.69 7.83 25.65
C ALA A 386 2.35 6.99 24.54
N PHE A 387 1.58 6.74 23.48
CA PHE A 387 2.07 6.13 22.26
C PHE A 387 1.83 7.05 21.08
N LEU A 388 2.91 7.34 20.36
CA LEU A 388 2.90 8.13 19.15
C LEU A 388 3.42 7.28 18.01
N GLN A 389 2.84 7.44 16.81
CA GLN A 389 3.35 6.81 15.62
C GLN A 389 3.27 7.75 14.41
N GLY A 390 4.07 7.47 13.41
CA GLY A 390 4.04 8.25 12.20
C GLY A 390 4.82 7.64 11.04
N THR A 391 4.74 8.35 9.93
CA THR A 391 5.47 8.08 8.69
C THR A 391 6.24 9.34 8.33
N GLY A 392 7.56 9.22 8.16
CA GLY A 392 8.42 10.37 7.90
C GLY A 392 8.39 10.86 6.46
N LYS A 393 8.04 9.98 5.50
CA LYS A 393 7.88 10.35 4.08
C LYS A 393 6.88 9.43 3.41
N ARG A 394 5.92 10.00 2.72
CA ARG A 394 4.96 9.31 1.86
C ARG A 394 4.32 10.32 0.92
N ASP A 395 4.31 10.06 -0.36
CA ASP A 395 3.61 10.89 -1.33
C ASP A 395 2.29 10.21 -1.72
N LYS A 396 1.27 11.00 -2.00
CA LYS A 396 0.00 10.49 -2.55
C LYS A 396 -0.56 11.49 -3.55
N TRP A 397 -0.82 11.01 -4.75
CA TRP A 397 -1.63 11.77 -5.70
C TRP A 397 -3.11 11.51 -5.40
N ILE A 398 -3.81 12.56 -4.98
CA ILE A 398 -5.20 12.49 -4.54
C ILE A 398 -6.07 13.25 -5.54
N ALA A 399 -6.93 12.53 -6.26
CA ALA A 399 -7.88 13.08 -7.21
C ALA A 399 -9.31 12.91 -6.69
N ASN A 400 -9.80 13.91 -5.98
CA ASN A 400 -11.18 13.91 -5.49
C ASN A 400 -11.69 15.35 -5.25
N THR A 401 -12.91 15.46 -4.78
CA THR A 401 -13.57 16.75 -4.53
C THR A 401 -12.94 17.59 -3.40
N LEU A 402 -12.09 17.02 -2.57
CA LEU A 402 -11.35 17.76 -1.54
C LEU A 402 -10.04 18.39 -2.05
N THR A 403 -9.53 17.90 -3.19
CA THR A 403 -8.27 18.35 -3.76
C THR A 403 -8.43 19.09 -5.08
N PHE A 404 -9.55 18.90 -5.78
CA PHE A 404 -9.85 19.55 -7.04
C PHE A 404 -11.12 20.38 -6.95
N PRO A 405 -11.06 21.71 -7.16
CA PRO A 405 -12.26 22.51 -7.23
C PRO A 405 -13.13 22.06 -8.40
N LEU A 406 -14.40 21.77 -8.13
CA LEU A 406 -15.38 21.35 -9.14
C LEU A 406 -14.94 20.14 -9.98
N TYR A 407 -14.41 19.10 -9.33
CA TYR A 407 -13.74 17.96 -9.96
C TYR A 407 -14.57 17.17 -10.98
N SER A 408 -15.88 17.03 -10.77
CA SER A 408 -16.71 16.27 -11.70
C SER A 408 -17.84 17.10 -12.30
N ASP A 409 -19.08 16.91 -11.93
CA ASP A 409 -20.20 17.74 -12.36
C ASP A 409 -20.43 18.87 -11.35
N PHE A 410 -20.00 20.08 -11.68
CA PHE A 410 -20.08 21.24 -10.80
C PHE A 410 -21.49 21.57 -10.31
N LYS A 411 -22.55 21.06 -10.93
CA LYS A 411 -23.93 21.29 -10.52
C LYS A 411 -24.25 20.71 -9.14
N PHE A 412 -23.52 19.72 -8.69
CA PHE A 412 -23.83 18.95 -7.49
C PHE A 412 -22.69 18.90 -6.47
N ILE A 413 -21.56 19.55 -6.73
CA ILE A 413 -20.40 19.48 -5.86
C ILE A 413 -20.22 20.82 -5.14
N PRO A 414 -20.25 20.84 -3.78
CA PRO A 414 -19.96 22.04 -3.03
C PRO A 414 -18.48 22.42 -3.17
N LEU A 415 -18.20 23.73 -3.28
CA LEU A 415 -16.86 24.26 -3.20
C LEU A 415 -16.48 24.37 -1.71
N TYR A 416 -15.48 23.63 -1.28
CA TYR A 416 -14.96 23.73 0.09
C TYR A 416 -14.13 25.01 0.26
N LYS A 417 -14.16 25.61 1.44
CA LYS A 417 -13.41 26.83 1.75
C LYS A 417 -11.92 26.73 1.40
N GLY A 418 -11.31 25.54 1.58
CA GLY A 418 -9.91 25.30 1.23
C GLY A 418 -9.61 25.29 -0.27
N LEU A 419 -10.63 25.23 -1.14
CA LEU A 419 -10.49 25.26 -2.59
C LEU A 419 -10.78 26.66 -3.18
N GLY A 420 -10.88 27.69 -2.35
CA GLY A 420 -11.23 29.05 -2.76
C GLY A 420 -10.07 29.85 -3.36
N ASP A 421 -8.82 29.40 -3.20
CA ASP A 421 -7.64 30.06 -3.77
C ASP A 421 -7.36 29.52 -5.19
N TYR A 422 -8.18 29.95 -6.15
CA TYR A 422 -8.00 29.61 -7.55
C TYR A 422 -7.61 30.83 -8.38
N TRP A 423 -6.93 30.60 -9.49
CA TRP A 423 -6.46 31.65 -10.38
C TRP A 423 -7.65 32.46 -10.96
N GLN A 424 -7.57 33.79 -10.88
CA GLN A 424 -8.60 34.71 -11.33
C GLN A 424 -8.00 35.81 -12.19
N PRO A 425 -8.63 36.19 -13.32
CA PRO A 425 -8.24 37.36 -14.08
C PRO A 425 -8.68 38.64 -13.36
N VAL A 426 -7.97 39.75 -13.60
CA VAL A 426 -8.34 41.05 -13.05
C VAL A 426 -9.71 41.52 -13.58
N ASP A 427 -9.92 41.51 -14.89
CA ASP A 427 -11.18 41.86 -15.51
C ASP A 427 -11.35 41.19 -16.89
N ALA A 428 -11.77 39.94 -16.87
CA ALA A 428 -11.96 39.17 -18.10
C ALA A 428 -13.08 39.75 -19.01
N ALA A 429 -14.05 40.46 -18.44
CA ALA A 429 -15.13 41.06 -19.19
C ALA A 429 -14.68 42.22 -20.09
N ASN A 430 -13.65 42.95 -19.63
CA ASN A 430 -13.02 44.03 -20.38
C ASN A 430 -11.68 43.64 -21.04
N GLY A 431 -11.38 42.34 -21.08
CA GLY A 431 -10.21 41.79 -21.77
C GLY A 431 -8.89 41.83 -20.95
N ASP A 432 -8.94 42.16 -19.67
CA ASP A 432 -7.78 42.08 -18.79
C ASP A 432 -7.68 40.70 -18.16
N TYR A 433 -6.80 39.86 -18.73
CA TYR A 433 -6.52 38.50 -18.28
C TYR A 433 -5.23 38.42 -17.44
N THR A 434 -4.73 39.54 -16.91
CA THR A 434 -3.68 39.50 -15.90
C THR A 434 -4.20 38.84 -14.63
N ALA A 435 -3.33 38.16 -13.88
CA ALA A 435 -3.75 37.43 -12.69
C ALA A 435 -3.94 38.38 -11.49
N VAL A 436 -5.05 38.27 -10.80
CA VAL A 436 -5.24 38.84 -9.46
C VAL A 436 -4.32 38.13 -8.45
N ASN A 437 -4.20 36.80 -8.58
CA ASN A 437 -3.42 35.92 -7.72
C ASN A 437 -2.55 34.96 -8.56
N PRO A 438 -1.40 35.43 -9.10
CA PRO A 438 -0.57 34.63 -9.99
C PRO A 438 -0.02 33.33 -9.33
N ASN A 439 0.03 33.29 -8.01
CA ASN A 439 0.50 32.15 -7.20
C ASN A 439 -0.65 31.37 -6.58
N ALA A 440 -1.86 31.42 -7.16
CA ALA A 440 -3.01 30.66 -6.68
C ALA A 440 -2.69 29.17 -6.51
N GLU A 441 -3.26 28.55 -5.49
CA GLU A 441 -3.08 27.12 -5.26
C GLU A 441 -3.72 26.30 -6.40
N PHE A 442 -4.86 26.74 -6.93
CA PHE A 442 -5.62 26.05 -7.98
C PHE A 442 -5.64 26.83 -9.29
N PRO A 443 -5.73 26.13 -10.44
CA PRO A 443 -5.88 26.78 -11.74
C PRO A 443 -7.23 27.50 -11.86
N ARG A 444 -7.39 28.19 -12.98
CA ARG A 444 -8.70 28.77 -13.33
C ARG A 444 -9.79 27.71 -13.37
N ILE A 445 -10.99 28.08 -12.97
CA ILE A 445 -12.16 27.20 -12.99
C ILE A 445 -12.91 27.40 -14.31
N TYR A 446 -13.30 26.28 -14.94
CA TYR A 446 -14.14 26.28 -16.13
C TYR A 446 -15.59 25.93 -15.79
N GLY A 447 -16.53 26.50 -16.56
CA GLY A 447 -17.95 26.17 -16.45
C GLY A 447 -18.34 24.80 -17.00
N ASN A 448 -17.42 24.11 -17.66
CA ASN A 448 -17.63 22.74 -18.14
C ASN A 448 -16.40 21.85 -17.83
N TYR A 449 -16.67 20.58 -17.61
CA TYR A 449 -15.65 19.61 -17.24
C TYR A 449 -14.62 19.35 -18.34
N GLY A 450 -15.01 19.41 -19.60
CA GLY A 450 -14.15 19.06 -20.72
C GLY A 450 -12.83 19.82 -20.76
N ASN A 451 -12.86 21.11 -20.45
CA ASN A 451 -11.67 21.94 -20.45
C ASN A 451 -10.85 21.84 -19.15
N GLN A 452 -11.46 21.40 -18.04
CA GLN A 452 -10.75 21.21 -16.78
C GLN A 452 -9.87 19.96 -16.77
N GLY A 453 -10.16 18.97 -17.60
CA GLY A 453 -9.46 17.69 -17.60
C GLY A 453 -7.93 17.81 -17.81
N SER A 454 -7.48 18.85 -18.50
CA SER A 454 -6.04 19.11 -18.65
C SER A 454 -5.41 19.64 -17.37
N ASN A 455 -6.09 20.52 -16.64
CA ASN A 455 -5.60 21.12 -15.40
C ASN A 455 -5.44 20.08 -14.26
N TYR A 456 -6.18 18.98 -14.32
CA TYR A 456 -6.21 17.95 -13.26
C TYR A 456 -5.50 16.65 -13.67
N ARG A 457 -4.55 16.75 -14.60
CA ARG A 457 -3.68 15.62 -14.93
C ARG A 457 -2.79 15.25 -13.76
N GLN A 458 -2.45 13.96 -13.68
CA GLN A 458 -1.51 13.45 -12.68
C GLN A 458 -0.16 14.17 -12.82
N SER A 459 0.14 15.02 -11.84
CA SER A 459 1.30 15.91 -11.83
C SER A 459 1.78 16.16 -10.41
N ASP A 460 2.94 16.77 -10.29
CA ASP A 460 3.53 17.19 -9.01
C ASP A 460 2.68 18.25 -8.30
N LYS A 461 1.89 19.04 -9.03
CA LYS A 461 1.02 20.09 -8.45
C LYS A 461 0.03 19.54 -7.40
N TYR A 462 -0.52 18.37 -7.64
CA TYR A 462 -1.52 17.74 -6.75
C TYR A 462 -0.96 16.55 -5.98
N LEU A 463 0.36 16.43 -5.96
CA LEU A 463 1.04 15.46 -5.15
C LEU A 463 1.02 15.92 -3.70
N SER A 464 0.30 15.19 -2.85
CA SER A 464 0.19 15.52 -1.44
C SER A 464 1.25 14.80 -0.62
N ASP A 465 1.87 15.51 0.32
CA ASP A 465 2.70 14.90 1.35
C ASP A 465 1.79 14.24 2.40
N ALA A 466 1.81 12.91 2.44
CA ALA A 466 1.06 12.08 3.36
C ALA A 466 1.90 11.62 4.57
N SER A 467 2.99 12.32 4.86
CA SER A 467 3.72 12.15 6.12
C SER A 467 2.86 12.62 7.30
N TYR A 468 3.03 12.00 8.45
CA TYR A 468 2.25 12.36 9.63
C TYR A 468 2.91 11.92 10.93
N LEU A 469 2.50 12.58 12.01
CA LEU A 469 2.66 12.15 13.40
C LEU A 469 1.29 12.11 14.07
N ARG A 470 0.95 10.97 14.68
CA ARG A 470 -0.30 10.77 15.43
C ARG A 470 -0.02 10.40 16.87
N ILE A 471 -0.65 11.12 17.79
CA ILE A 471 -0.74 10.72 19.20
C ILE A 471 -1.87 9.68 19.28
N LYS A 472 -1.49 8.39 19.22
CA LYS A 472 -2.43 7.26 19.11
C LYS A 472 -3.15 6.98 20.39
N ASN A 473 -2.43 7.04 21.50
CA ASN A 473 -3.00 6.77 22.82
C ASN A 473 -2.28 7.58 23.89
N VAL A 474 -3.05 8.13 24.80
CA VAL A 474 -2.55 8.72 26.04
C VAL A 474 -3.42 8.21 27.17
N THR A 475 -2.80 7.56 28.15
CA THR A 475 -3.50 7.02 29.33
C THR A 475 -2.90 7.58 30.59
N LEU A 476 -3.72 8.19 31.42
CA LEU A 476 -3.39 8.58 32.77
C LEU A 476 -4.14 7.67 33.75
N SER A 477 -3.42 7.08 34.67
CA SER A 477 -4.02 6.23 35.68
C SER A 477 -3.49 6.55 37.07
N TYR A 478 -4.28 6.21 38.08
CA TYR A 478 -3.91 6.32 39.49
C TYR A 478 -4.19 5.00 40.21
N THR A 479 -3.15 4.46 40.84
CA THR A 479 -3.26 3.29 41.71
C THR A 479 -3.40 3.75 43.14
N PHE A 480 -4.52 3.41 43.75
CA PHE A 480 -4.82 3.83 45.13
C PHE A 480 -3.92 3.13 46.15
N PRO A 481 -3.50 3.85 47.22
CA PRO A 481 -2.69 3.25 48.29
C PRO A 481 -3.40 2.08 48.96
N LYS A 482 -2.68 1.01 49.28
CA LYS A 482 -3.23 -0.18 49.94
C LYS A 482 -3.98 0.17 51.24
N ALA A 483 -3.48 1.12 52.01
CA ALA A 483 -4.12 1.54 53.25
C ALA A 483 -5.58 2.06 53.10
N TRP A 484 -5.96 2.51 51.92
CA TRP A 484 -7.33 2.96 51.63
C TRP A 484 -8.23 1.82 51.19
N ILE A 485 -7.71 0.91 50.35
CA ILE A 485 -8.50 -0.11 49.65
C ILE A 485 -8.69 -1.39 50.48
N THR A 486 -7.80 -1.69 51.44
CA THR A 486 -7.97 -2.83 52.36
C THR A 486 -9.21 -2.69 53.23
N LYS A 487 -9.64 -1.46 53.51
CA LYS A 487 -10.88 -1.19 54.28
C LYS A 487 -12.16 -1.66 53.55
N ILE A 488 -12.08 -1.87 52.22
CA ILE A 488 -13.18 -2.32 51.39
C ILE A 488 -12.88 -3.70 50.76
N SER A 489 -11.96 -4.46 51.41
CA SER A 489 -11.58 -5.83 50.99
C SER A 489 -11.02 -5.96 49.56
N LEU A 490 -10.38 -4.91 49.07
CA LEU A 490 -9.69 -4.94 47.78
C LEU A 490 -8.19 -5.06 47.99
N SER A 491 -7.52 -5.86 47.16
CA SER A 491 -6.07 -5.97 47.12
C SER A 491 -5.44 -4.93 46.22
N GLN A 492 -6.15 -4.51 45.15
CA GLN A 492 -5.72 -3.46 44.23
C GLN A 492 -6.93 -2.69 43.67
N LEU A 493 -6.80 -1.36 43.58
CA LEU A 493 -7.72 -0.49 42.87
C LEU A 493 -6.92 0.48 42.02
N ARG A 494 -7.22 0.52 40.71
CA ARG A 494 -6.62 1.45 39.74
C ARG A 494 -7.74 2.09 38.94
N ALA A 495 -7.80 3.42 38.91
CA ALA A 495 -8.65 4.18 38.01
C ALA A 495 -7.82 4.70 36.84
N PHE A 496 -8.40 4.78 35.65
CA PHE A 496 -7.72 5.33 34.48
C PHE A 496 -8.66 6.10 33.56
N VAL A 497 -8.07 7.05 32.84
CA VAL A 497 -8.65 7.68 31.67
C VAL A 497 -7.69 7.47 30.50
N SER A 498 -8.23 7.05 29.37
CA SER A 498 -7.48 6.82 28.13
C SER A 498 -8.12 7.61 27.00
N VAL A 499 -7.28 8.24 26.19
CA VAL A 499 -7.71 8.95 24.97
C VAL A 499 -7.00 8.35 23.78
N GLU A 500 -7.79 7.86 22.82
CA GLU A 500 -7.27 7.35 21.55
C GLU A 500 -7.42 8.40 20.44
N ASN A 501 -6.45 8.39 19.50
CA ASN A 501 -6.37 9.34 18.39
C ASN A 501 -6.50 10.81 18.85
N LEU A 502 -5.74 11.17 19.88
CA LEU A 502 -5.82 12.49 20.54
C LEU A 502 -5.57 13.63 19.53
N ALA A 503 -4.53 13.50 18.71
CA ALA A 503 -4.17 14.49 17.70
C ALA A 503 -3.40 13.84 16.54
N THR A 504 -3.55 14.43 15.36
CA THR A 504 -2.78 14.07 14.15
C THR A 504 -2.21 15.33 13.54
N LEU A 505 -0.90 15.33 13.30
CA LEU A 505 -0.18 16.37 12.56
C LEU A 505 0.09 15.81 11.16
N SER A 506 -0.44 16.45 10.14
CA SER A 506 -0.30 16.08 8.72
C SER A 506 -0.60 17.30 7.86
N SER A 507 0.00 17.37 6.67
CA SER A 507 -0.27 18.40 5.65
C SER A 507 -1.44 18.04 4.74
N LEU A 508 -2.00 16.84 4.85
CA LEU A 508 -3.15 16.43 4.04
C LEU A 508 -4.38 17.30 4.29
N PRO A 509 -5.23 17.49 3.27
CA PRO A 509 -6.51 18.18 3.40
C PRO A 509 -7.35 17.60 4.56
N LYS A 510 -8.03 18.48 5.30
CA LYS A 510 -8.94 18.05 6.37
C LYS A 510 -10.01 17.12 5.82
N GLY A 511 -10.20 15.98 6.48
CA GLY A 511 -11.13 14.93 6.04
C GLY A 511 -10.45 13.73 5.38
N ILE A 512 -9.16 13.81 5.07
CA ILE A 512 -8.36 12.67 4.61
C ILE A 512 -7.49 12.18 5.76
N ASP A 513 -7.70 10.94 6.17
CA ASP A 513 -6.88 10.32 7.20
C ASP A 513 -5.55 9.83 6.60
N PRO A 514 -4.38 10.23 7.13
CA PRO A 514 -3.07 9.85 6.57
C PRO A 514 -2.75 8.36 6.68
N GLU A 515 -3.43 7.60 7.53
CA GLU A 515 -3.22 6.15 7.63
C GLU A 515 -3.94 5.41 6.51
N THR A 516 -5.17 5.80 6.18
CA THR A 516 -5.99 5.14 5.16
C THR A 516 -5.84 5.74 3.76
N LEU A 517 -5.51 7.05 3.68
CA LEU A 517 -5.44 7.84 2.45
C LEU A 517 -6.72 7.78 1.59
N LYS A 518 -7.82 7.57 2.26
CA LYS A 518 -9.15 7.51 1.63
C LYS A 518 -10.03 8.57 2.26
N TRP A 519 -10.93 9.12 1.45
CA TRP A 519 -12.07 9.86 1.94
C TRP A 519 -13.14 8.84 2.34
N ASP A 520 -13.04 8.38 3.56
CA ASP A 520 -13.89 7.36 4.14
C ASP A 520 -14.32 7.82 5.53
N TYR A 521 -14.98 6.95 6.27
CA TYR A 521 -15.39 7.25 7.63
C TYR A 521 -14.19 7.63 8.50
N PRO A 522 -14.15 8.82 9.12
CA PRO A 522 -12.96 9.29 9.84
C PRO A 522 -12.69 8.47 11.09
N ALA A 523 -11.41 8.36 11.44
CA ALA A 523 -11.01 7.78 12.71
C ALA A 523 -11.53 8.63 13.88
N PHE A 524 -12.23 7.99 14.83
CA PHE A 524 -12.75 8.68 16.00
C PHE A 524 -11.66 8.99 17.03
N ARG A 525 -11.85 10.10 17.72
CA ARG A 525 -11.23 10.33 19.02
C ARG A 525 -12.10 9.69 20.08
N THR A 526 -11.57 8.69 20.80
CA THR A 526 -12.29 7.95 21.81
C THR A 526 -11.73 8.30 23.19
N VAL A 527 -12.60 8.65 24.13
CA VAL A 527 -12.24 8.85 25.53
C VAL A 527 -12.88 7.73 26.35
N SER A 528 -12.06 7.00 27.07
CA SER A 528 -12.47 5.86 27.90
C SER A 528 -12.11 6.10 29.37
N PHE A 529 -13.01 5.72 30.24
CA PHE A 529 -12.79 5.70 31.68
C PHE A 529 -12.92 4.27 32.17
N GLY A 530 -12.08 3.87 33.12
CA GLY A 530 -12.15 2.51 33.62
C GLY A 530 -11.60 2.37 35.04
N LEU A 531 -12.02 1.28 35.69
CA LEU A 531 -11.55 0.84 36.99
C LEU A 531 -11.06 -0.60 36.89
N ASN A 532 -9.87 -0.86 37.42
CA ASN A 532 -9.33 -2.20 37.59
C ASN A 532 -9.38 -2.53 39.09
N LEU A 533 -10.10 -3.58 39.42
CA LEU A 533 -10.29 -4.06 40.79
C LEU A 533 -9.67 -5.45 40.92
N THR A 534 -8.92 -5.68 41.99
CA THR A 534 -8.48 -7.02 42.39
C THR A 534 -8.96 -7.26 43.81
N LEU A 535 -9.70 -8.35 44.02
CA LEU A 535 -10.22 -8.76 45.34
C LEU A 535 -9.14 -9.45 46.15
#